data_5af867d73aa44fbf0ae3bcecbc455516
#
_entry.id   5af867d73aa44fbf0ae3bcecbc455516
#
_cell.length_a   1.000
_cell.length_b   1.000
_cell.length_c   1.000
_cell.angle_alpha   90.00
_cell.angle_beta   90.00
_cell.angle_gamma   90.00
#
_symmetry.space_group_name_H-M   'P 1'
#
loop_
_entity.id
_entity.type
_entity.pdbx_description
1 polymer ?
#
loop_
_entity_poly.entity_id
_entity_poly.type
_entity_poly.pdbx_seq_one_letter_code
_entity_poly.pdbx_strand_id
1 'polypeptide(L)'
;ACRMVWFDAYYRVPMWAKQHESREKNDPDAHTVTNIRTMINRSVSFWNKYGPPTKNGFTFEPIPDSSEEKMNEMTKNGSYGGYTYDVDHGDGDYLTEDTLWDYKVSKNKLTSKTTLQLLMYWIMGVHSGRPEFKTINKLGVFNPRLNTVYILDVSDIPEDTIRTVEKNVIGYEKPMPARMSTMKMLFEELVQARKREFVTNRYEKGDIVEHKVFGRGRVLAVKAAAGDQIVEINFEK
;
A
#
# COMPACT_ATOMS: atom_id res chain seq x y z
N ALA A 1 17.15 -9.76 8.16
CA ALA A 1 16.52 -8.42 8.13
C ALA A 1 17.44 -7.40 7.47
N CYS A 2 18.66 -7.12 7.98
CA CYS A 2 19.52 -6.05 7.43
C CYS A 2 19.85 -6.20 5.94
N ARG A 3 20.00 -7.43 5.45
CA ARG A 3 20.21 -7.68 4.01
C ARG A 3 18.96 -7.45 3.17
N MET A 4 17.77 -7.64 3.74
CA MET A 4 16.50 -7.45 3.02
C MET A 4 16.20 -5.96 2.74
N VAL A 5 16.79 -5.03 3.48
CA VAL A 5 16.64 -3.59 3.24
C VAL A 5 17.13 -3.19 1.83
N TRP A 6 18.06 -3.94 1.25
CA TRP A 6 18.53 -3.69 -0.10
C TRP A 6 17.47 -3.89 -1.17
N PHE A 7 16.54 -4.82 -0.97
CA PHE A 7 15.42 -5.00 -1.90
C PHE A 7 14.51 -3.77 -1.92
N ASP A 8 14.27 -3.14 -0.77
CA ASP A 8 13.55 -1.87 -0.69
C ASP A 8 14.31 -0.74 -1.39
N ALA A 9 15.64 -0.68 -1.21
CA ALA A 9 16.50 0.30 -1.90
C ALA A 9 16.47 0.10 -3.43
N TYR A 10 16.51 -1.13 -3.93
CA TYR A 10 16.38 -1.43 -5.35
C TYR A 10 15.02 -1.04 -5.91
N TYR A 11 13.96 -1.21 -5.13
CA TYR A 11 12.61 -0.81 -5.52
C TYR A 11 12.43 0.71 -5.56
N ARG A 12 12.87 1.42 -4.50
CA ARG A 12 12.62 2.87 -4.35
C ARG A 12 13.64 3.74 -5.09
N VAL A 13 14.89 3.35 -5.10
CA VAL A 13 16.02 4.15 -5.63
C VAL A 13 17.02 3.28 -6.40
N PRO A 14 16.60 2.62 -7.48
CA PRO A 14 17.36 1.57 -8.16
C PRO A 14 18.74 2.03 -8.63
N MET A 15 18.87 3.26 -9.14
CA MET A 15 20.15 3.80 -9.59
C MET A 15 21.15 3.95 -8.44
N TRP A 16 20.69 4.44 -7.30
CA TRP A 16 21.53 4.56 -6.11
C TRP A 16 21.92 3.18 -5.56
N ALA A 17 20.97 2.27 -5.46
CA ALA A 17 21.22 0.91 -4.99
C ALA A 17 22.29 0.21 -5.84
N LYS A 18 22.19 0.29 -7.17
CA LYS A 18 23.16 -0.26 -8.11
C LYS A 18 24.57 0.33 -7.92
N GLN A 19 24.68 1.65 -7.71
CA GLN A 19 25.96 2.31 -7.46
C GLN A 19 26.61 1.91 -6.13
N HIS A 20 25.82 1.44 -5.15
CA HIS A 20 26.27 1.09 -3.81
C HIS A 20 26.17 -0.41 -3.50
N GLU A 21 26.09 -1.24 -4.51
CA GLU A 21 25.91 -2.71 -4.39
C GLU A 21 26.99 -3.39 -3.53
N SER A 22 28.20 -2.82 -3.48
CA SER A 22 29.27 -3.32 -2.61
C SER A 22 28.91 -3.25 -1.10
N ARG A 23 27.97 -2.36 -0.71
CA ARG A 23 27.52 -2.21 0.68
C ARG A 23 26.54 -3.31 1.10
N GLU A 24 25.88 -3.95 0.15
CA GLU A 24 24.95 -5.06 0.40
C GLU A 24 25.61 -6.21 1.15
N LYS A 25 26.91 -6.43 0.91
CA LYS A 25 27.69 -7.53 1.48
C LYS A 25 28.18 -7.29 2.89
N ASN A 26 28.07 -6.05 3.39
CA ASN A 26 28.54 -5.71 4.72
C ASN A 26 27.54 -6.14 5.79
N ASP A 27 27.98 -6.97 6.70
CA ASP A 27 27.20 -7.27 7.90
C ASP A 27 27.21 -6.07 8.86
N PRO A 28 26.09 -5.81 9.59
CA PRO A 28 26.04 -4.72 10.54
C PRO A 28 26.98 -5.00 11.73
N ASP A 29 27.59 -3.95 12.25
CA ASP A 29 28.40 -4.05 13.46
C ASP A 29 27.54 -4.40 14.71
N ALA A 30 28.22 -4.82 15.80
CA ALA A 30 27.55 -5.24 17.03
C ALA A 30 26.67 -4.12 17.64
N HIS A 31 27.10 -2.86 17.53
CA HIS A 31 26.33 -1.73 18.04
C HIS A 31 25.03 -1.53 17.24
N THR A 32 25.11 -1.61 15.91
CA THR A 32 23.92 -1.57 15.02
C THR A 32 22.96 -2.70 15.32
N VAL A 33 23.46 -3.93 15.49
CA VAL A 33 22.63 -5.08 15.87
C VAL A 33 21.92 -4.85 17.20
N THR A 34 22.63 -4.33 18.20
CA THR A 34 22.05 -4.02 19.53
C THR A 34 20.96 -2.96 19.42
N ASN A 35 21.19 -1.90 18.65
CA ASN A 35 20.19 -0.86 18.42
C ASN A 35 18.92 -1.39 17.73
N ILE A 36 19.09 -2.25 16.72
CA ILE A 36 17.96 -2.88 16.02
C ILE A 36 17.17 -3.77 16.99
N ARG A 37 17.83 -4.60 17.79
CA ARG A 37 17.17 -5.43 18.80
C ARG A 37 16.37 -4.59 19.81
N THR A 38 16.96 -3.49 20.27
CA THR A 38 16.28 -2.56 21.18
C THR A 38 15.01 -1.98 20.53
N MET A 39 15.08 -1.55 19.27
CA MET A 39 13.91 -1.05 18.55
C MET A 39 12.84 -2.13 18.35
N ILE A 40 13.24 -3.36 18.06
CA ILE A 40 12.30 -4.51 17.94
C ILE A 40 11.58 -4.74 19.28
N ASN A 41 12.30 -4.80 20.39
CA ASN A 41 11.70 -5.01 21.71
C ASN A 41 10.69 -3.89 22.06
N ARG A 42 11.03 -2.64 21.74
CA ARG A 42 10.12 -1.49 21.91
C ARG A 42 8.88 -1.61 21.02
N SER A 43 9.05 -2.12 19.80
CA SER A 43 7.93 -2.34 18.88
C SER A 43 6.99 -3.44 19.37
N VAL A 44 7.52 -4.52 19.91
CA VAL A 44 6.71 -5.57 20.54
C VAL A 44 5.93 -5.01 21.75
N SER A 45 6.60 -4.24 22.62
CA SER A 45 5.93 -3.59 23.75
C SER A 45 4.85 -2.59 23.31
N PHE A 46 5.10 -1.86 22.23
CA PHE A 46 4.14 -0.94 21.63
C PHE A 46 2.90 -1.70 21.14
N TRP A 47 3.05 -2.78 20.40
CA TRP A 47 1.90 -3.56 19.90
C TRP A 47 1.12 -4.24 21.02
N ASN A 48 1.79 -4.69 22.09
CA ASN A 48 1.09 -5.22 23.27
C ASN A 48 0.23 -4.15 23.95
N LYS A 49 0.59 -2.88 23.84
CA LYS A 49 -0.16 -1.76 24.45
C LYS A 49 -1.26 -1.21 23.57
N TYR A 50 -0.98 -1.04 22.27
CA TYR A 50 -1.87 -0.33 21.35
C TYR A 50 -2.64 -1.26 20.40
N GLY A 51 -2.47 -2.55 20.52
CA GLY A 51 -3.14 -3.59 19.76
C GLY A 51 -2.36 -4.07 18.53
N PRO A 52 -2.66 -5.30 18.11
CA PRO A 52 -2.08 -5.81 16.87
C PRO A 52 -2.59 -5.03 15.68
N PRO A 53 -1.82 -4.97 14.57
CA PRO A 53 -2.31 -4.42 13.33
C PRO A 53 -3.55 -5.17 12.83
N THR A 54 -4.61 -4.45 12.52
CA THR A 54 -5.80 -4.97 11.81
C THR A 54 -5.54 -5.01 10.31
N LYS A 55 -4.65 -4.15 9.82
CA LYS A 55 -4.17 -4.13 8.45
C LYS A 55 -2.70 -3.71 8.41
N ASN A 56 -1.88 -4.51 7.76
CA ASN A 56 -0.47 -4.23 7.50
C ASN A 56 -0.31 -3.66 6.10
N GLY A 57 0.11 -2.40 6.03
CA GLY A 57 0.23 -1.68 4.79
C GLY A 57 -1.12 -1.36 4.15
N PHE A 58 -1.21 -0.20 3.56
CA PHE A 58 -2.33 0.17 2.70
C PHE A 58 -1.83 1.17 1.65
N THR A 59 -2.43 1.11 0.49
CA THR A 59 -2.11 2.01 -0.62
C THR A 59 -3.38 2.71 -1.07
N PHE A 60 -3.23 3.93 -1.57
CA PHE A 60 -4.27 4.69 -2.25
C PHE A 60 -3.99 4.67 -3.75
N GLU A 61 -3.96 3.49 -4.33
CA GLU A 61 -3.84 3.29 -5.78
C GLU A 61 -5.18 2.88 -6.38
N PRO A 62 -5.39 3.14 -7.67
CA PRO A 62 -6.57 2.63 -8.38
C PRO A 62 -6.59 1.11 -8.25
N ILE A 63 -7.66 0.58 -7.67
CA ILE A 63 -7.85 -0.86 -7.58
C ILE A 63 -8.47 -1.31 -8.90
N PRO A 64 -7.81 -2.18 -9.69
CA PRO A 64 -8.32 -2.66 -10.98
C PRO A 64 -9.70 -3.32 -10.94
N ASP A 65 -10.10 -3.82 -9.77
CA ASP A 65 -11.36 -4.57 -9.55
C ASP A 65 -12.52 -3.70 -9.03
N SER A 66 -12.38 -2.38 -9.02
CA SER A 66 -13.51 -1.50 -8.65
C SER A 66 -14.61 -1.60 -9.72
N SER A 67 -15.85 -1.87 -9.29
CA SER A 67 -16.99 -1.89 -10.23
C SER A 67 -17.13 -0.54 -10.94
N GLU A 68 -17.63 -0.55 -12.18
CA GLU A 68 -17.83 0.65 -13.00
C GLU A 68 -18.70 1.69 -12.28
N GLU A 69 -19.68 1.26 -11.48
CA GLU A 69 -20.51 2.13 -10.65
C GLU A 69 -19.71 2.84 -9.58
N LYS A 70 -18.85 2.13 -8.85
CA LYS A 70 -17.95 2.72 -7.85
C LYS A 70 -16.99 3.72 -8.46
N MET A 71 -16.40 3.38 -9.60
CA MET A 71 -15.49 4.29 -10.32
C MET A 71 -16.21 5.55 -10.79
N ASN A 72 -17.45 5.43 -11.27
CA ASN A 72 -18.25 6.56 -11.71
C ASN A 72 -18.68 7.46 -10.53
N GLU A 73 -19.02 6.90 -9.38
CA GLU A 73 -19.36 7.64 -8.17
C GLU A 73 -18.13 8.41 -7.62
N MET A 74 -16.99 7.74 -7.56
CA MET A 74 -15.72 8.33 -7.12
C MET A 74 -15.25 9.44 -8.06
N THR A 75 -15.48 9.31 -9.37
CA THR A 75 -15.11 10.32 -10.38
C THR A 75 -16.00 11.56 -10.28
N LYS A 76 -17.28 11.41 -9.95
CA LYS A 76 -18.21 12.54 -9.76
C LYS A 76 -17.79 13.44 -8.58
N ASN A 77 -17.19 12.87 -7.55
CA ASN A 77 -16.80 13.58 -6.34
C ASN A 77 -15.34 14.06 -6.36
N GLY A 78 -14.64 13.98 -7.51
CA GLY A 78 -13.25 14.38 -7.64
C GLY A 78 -12.25 13.46 -6.92
N SER A 79 -12.72 12.32 -6.39
CA SER A 79 -11.87 11.36 -5.72
C SER A 79 -11.82 10.02 -6.47
N TYR A 80 -10.65 9.40 -6.47
CA TYR A 80 -10.40 8.13 -7.14
C TYR A 80 -9.79 7.17 -6.11
N GLY A 81 -10.59 6.29 -5.49
CA GLY A 81 -10.07 5.40 -4.44
C GLY A 81 -9.41 6.11 -3.26
N GLY A 82 -9.78 7.39 -3.02
CA GLY A 82 -9.21 8.24 -1.98
C GLY A 82 -8.07 9.15 -2.46
N TYR A 83 -7.57 9.02 -3.68
CA TYR A 83 -6.57 9.91 -4.26
C TYR A 83 -7.22 10.90 -5.26
N THR A 84 -6.46 11.92 -5.64
CA THR A 84 -6.87 12.99 -6.57
C THR A 84 -5.84 13.14 -7.69
N TYR A 85 -6.01 14.18 -8.52
CA TYR A 85 -4.99 14.52 -9.49
C TYR A 85 -3.68 15.02 -8.87
N ASP A 86 -3.77 15.74 -7.75
CA ASP A 86 -2.59 16.30 -7.07
C ASP A 86 -1.86 15.25 -6.22
N VAL A 87 -2.59 14.26 -5.71
CA VAL A 87 -2.06 13.16 -4.89
C VAL A 87 -2.57 11.84 -5.45
N ASP A 88 -1.78 11.21 -6.26
CA ASP A 88 -2.12 10.01 -7.03
C ASP A 88 -1.75 8.68 -6.35
N HIS A 89 -0.96 8.73 -5.30
CA HIS A 89 -0.59 7.55 -4.52
C HIS A 89 -0.22 7.90 -3.08
N GLY A 90 -0.27 6.92 -2.21
CA GLY A 90 0.18 7.03 -0.84
C GLY A 90 0.27 5.66 -0.20
N ASP A 91 1.38 5.40 0.48
CA ASP A 91 1.64 4.16 1.20
C ASP A 91 1.57 4.41 2.69
N GLY A 92 0.64 3.77 3.37
CA GLY A 92 0.55 3.81 4.83
C GLY A 92 1.14 2.56 5.47
N ASP A 93 1.64 2.70 6.71
CA ASP A 93 2.34 1.62 7.38
C ASP A 93 1.36 0.57 7.94
N TYR A 94 0.41 0.95 8.79
CA TYR A 94 -0.58 0.01 9.32
C TYR A 94 -1.74 0.69 10.04
N LEU A 95 -2.83 -0.07 10.23
CA LEU A 95 -3.99 0.29 11.04
C LEU A 95 -4.09 -0.62 12.25
N THR A 96 -4.55 -0.10 13.36
CA THR A 96 -5.16 -0.86 14.45
C THR A 96 -6.67 -0.66 14.43
N GLU A 97 -7.41 -1.10 15.43
CA GLU A 97 -8.88 -1.03 15.44
C GLU A 97 -9.42 0.40 15.23
N ASP A 98 -8.79 1.40 15.86
CA ASP A 98 -9.25 2.78 15.86
C ASP A 98 -8.21 3.82 15.41
N THR A 99 -6.98 3.39 15.12
CA THR A 99 -5.86 4.30 14.90
C THR A 99 -5.13 4.00 13.58
N LEU A 100 -4.89 5.06 12.81
CA LEU A 100 -3.95 5.05 11.69
C LEU A 100 -2.56 5.38 12.21
N TRP A 101 -1.61 4.48 11.96
CA TRP A 101 -0.24 4.58 12.45
C TRP A 101 0.77 4.81 11.35
N ASP A 102 1.74 5.67 11.65
CA ASP A 102 2.95 5.87 10.87
C ASP A 102 4.17 5.51 11.72
N TYR A 103 5.05 4.66 11.18
CA TYR A 103 6.20 4.11 11.88
C TYR A 103 7.48 4.83 11.45
N LYS A 104 7.98 5.73 12.29
CA LYS A 104 9.12 6.58 11.95
C LYS A 104 10.38 6.22 12.73
N VAL A 105 11.34 5.59 12.06
CA VAL A 105 12.69 5.35 12.64
C VAL A 105 13.54 6.59 12.43
N SER A 106 13.40 7.58 13.31
CA SER A 106 14.10 8.87 13.21
C SER A 106 14.78 9.24 14.52
N LYS A 107 15.94 9.92 14.43
CA LYS A 107 16.57 10.60 15.58
C LYS A 107 15.91 11.94 15.93
N ASN A 108 15.11 12.46 15.02
CA ASN A 108 14.44 13.76 15.16
C ASN A 108 13.03 13.57 15.72
N LYS A 109 12.53 14.59 16.40
CA LYS A 109 11.12 14.70 16.80
C LYS A 109 10.22 14.85 15.57
N LEU A 110 8.91 14.72 15.78
CA LEU A 110 7.91 14.97 14.75
C LEU A 110 8.07 16.34 14.12
N THR A 111 7.76 16.40 12.84
CA THR A 111 7.70 17.63 12.05
C THR A 111 6.29 17.82 11.50
N SER A 112 5.94 19.06 11.15
CA SER A 112 4.68 19.37 10.46
C SER A 112 4.48 18.55 9.18
N LYS A 113 5.56 18.21 8.47
CA LYS A 113 5.50 17.34 7.30
C LYS A 113 4.95 15.93 7.65
N THR A 114 5.41 15.36 8.76
CA THR A 114 4.96 14.03 9.21
C THR A 114 3.48 14.07 9.64
N THR A 115 3.09 15.09 10.40
CA THR A 115 1.70 15.19 10.86
C THR A 115 0.75 15.50 9.71
N LEU A 116 1.17 16.31 8.74
CA LEU A 116 0.39 16.56 7.52
C LEU A 116 0.23 15.30 6.69
N GLN A 117 1.29 14.51 6.48
CA GLN A 117 1.23 13.23 5.76
C GLN A 117 0.21 12.29 6.40
N LEU A 118 0.23 12.18 7.72
CA LEU A 118 -0.68 11.31 8.46
C LEU A 118 -2.14 11.77 8.35
N LEU A 119 -2.38 13.07 8.45
CA LEU A 119 -3.70 13.66 8.24
C LEU A 119 -4.20 13.43 6.81
N MET A 120 -3.34 13.63 5.81
CA MET A 120 -3.68 13.34 4.41
C MET A 120 -4.08 11.87 4.22
N TYR A 121 -3.33 10.94 4.80
CA TYR A 121 -3.64 9.50 4.69
C TYR A 121 -4.99 9.16 5.34
N TRP A 122 -5.32 9.76 6.47
CA TRP A 122 -6.62 9.57 7.08
C TRP A 122 -7.75 10.13 6.20
N ILE A 123 -7.60 11.37 5.71
CA ILE A 123 -8.58 12.01 4.82
C ILE A 123 -8.78 11.16 3.55
N MET A 124 -7.70 10.73 2.91
CA MET A 124 -7.74 9.88 1.73
C MET A 124 -8.40 8.52 2.04
N GLY A 125 -8.15 7.97 3.21
CA GLY A 125 -8.77 6.75 3.69
C GLY A 125 -10.29 6.89 3.82
N VAL A 126 -10.77 7.98 4.41
CA VAL A 126 -12.19 8.29 4.52
C VAL A 126 -12.83 8.45 3.14
N HIS A 127 -12.21 9.24 2.25
CA HIS A 127 -12.69 9.45 0.88
C HIS A 127 -12.63 8.18 0.02
N SER A 128 -11.78 7.22 0.35
CA SER A 128 -11.71 5.94 -0.37
C SER A 128 -12.95 5.05 -0.17
N GLY A 129 -13.75 5.34 0.86
CA GLY A 129 -14.92 4.53 1.23
C GLY A 129 -14.59 3.11 1.73
N ARG A 130 -13.32 2.80 1.93
CA ARG A 130 -12.87 1.47 2.40
C ARG A 130 -13.35 1.23 3.83
N PRO A 131 -13.86 0.02 4.12
CA PRO A 131 -14.47 -0.29 5.41
C PRO A 131 -13.49 -0.17 6.59
N GLU A 132 -12.21 -0.45 6.38
CA GLU A 132 -11.18 -0.36 7.42
C GLU A 132 -10.95 1.05 7.95
N PHE A 133 -11.32 2.09 7.21
CA PHE A 133 -11.19 3.48 7.66
C PHE A 133 -12.41 4.00 8.44
N LYS A 134 -13.51 3.25 8.49
CA LYS A 134 -14.74 3.69 9.18
C LYS A 134 -14.58 3.79 10.69
N THR A 135 -13.68 3.02 11.28
CA THR A 135 -13.43 3.00 12.72
C THR A 135 -12.26 3.88 13.12
N ILE A 136 -11.47 4.35 12.16
CA ILE A 136 -10.27 5.14 12.44
C ILE A 136 -10.66 6.55 12.89
N ASN A 137 -10.42 6.84 14.15
CA ASN A 137 -10.67 8.13 14.78
C ASN A 137 -9.45 8.72 15.49
N LYS A 138 -8.30 8.07 15.39
CA LYS A 138 -7.02 8.52 15.93
C LYS A 138 -5.91 8.45 14.90
N LEU A 139 -4.99 9.39 15.03
CA LEU A 139 -3.77 9.47 14.24
C LEU A 139 -2.58 9.24 15.16
N GLY A 140 -1.74 8.26 14.86
CA GLY A 140 -0.63 7.88 15.70
C GLY A 140 0.70 7.83 14.97
N VAL A 141 1.77 8.24 15.64
CA VAL A 141 3.14 8.04 15.18
C VAL A 141 3.93 7.31 16.26
N PHE A 142 4.54 6.22 15.90
CA PHE A 142 5.46 5.52 16.78
C PHE A 142 6.89 5.63 16.27
N ASN A 143 7.78 6.09 17.15
CA ASN A 143 9.21 6.12 16.88
C ASN A 143 9.96 5.19 17.84
N PRO A 144 10.31 3.97 17.40
CA PRO A 144 11.01 2.99 18.25
C PRO A 144 12.44 3.44 18.59
N ARG A 145 13.06 4.28 17.77
CA ARG A 145 14.40 4.80 18.05
C ARG A 145 14.41 5.71 19.28
N LEU A 146 13.42 6.59 19.38
CA LEU A 146 13.25 7.50 20.52
C LEU A 146 12.39 6.89 21.63
N ASN A 147 11.77 5.72 21.39
CA ASN A 147 10.76 5.11 22.25
C ASN A 147 9.61 6.06 22.56
N THR A 148 9.12 6.76 21.55
CA THR A 148 8.11 7.79 21.71
C THR A 148 6.90 7.48 20.86
N VAL A 149 5.72 7.66 21.46
CA VAL A 149 4.41 7.53 20.82
C VAL A 149 3.73 8.89 20.86
N TYR A 150 3.19 9.30 19.74
CA TYR A 150 2.32 10.49 19.60
C TYR A 150 0.97 10.00 19.13
N ILE A 151 -0.10 10.46 19.76
CA ILE A 151 -1.49 10.17 19.37
C ILE A 151 -2.26 11.46 19.41
N LEU A 152 -3.13 11.66 18.43
CA LEU A 152 -4.07 12.75 18.32
C LEU A 152 -5.43 12.17 17.96
N ASP A 153 -6.47 12.53 18.70
CA ASP A 153 -7.83 12.25 18.31
C ASP A 153 -8.23 13.15 17.12
N VAL A 154 -8.88 12.57 16.14
CA VAL A 154 -9.31 13.32 14.95
C VAL A 154 -10.29 14.43 15.33
N SER A 155 -11.10 14.20 16.37
CA SER A 155 -12.02 15.21 16.91
C SER A 155 -11.35 16.47 17.45
N ASP A 156 -10.05 16.40 17.78
CA ASP A 156 -9.27 17.55 18.25
C ASP A 156 -8.71 18.40 17.09
N ILE A 157 -8.86 17.92 15.84
CA ILE A 157 -8.42 18.65 14.66
C ILE A 157 -9.54 19.60 14.23
N PRO A 158 -9.28 20.92 14.14
CA PRO A 158 -10.29 21.86 13.68
C PRO A 158 -10.81 21.48 12.28
N GLU A 159 -12.12 21.54 12.10
CA GLU A 159 -12.78 21.20 10.83
C GLU A 159 -12.25 22.03 9.65
N ASP A 160 -11.96 23.32 9.88
CA ASP A 160 -11.35 24.18 8.86
C ASP A 160 -9.95 23.71 8.43
N THR A 161 -9.19 23.08 9.34
CA THR A 161 -7.90 22.48 9.01
C THR A 161 -8.09 21.29 8.09
N ILE A 162 -9.05 20.40 8.41
CA ILE A 162 -9.37 19.24 7.59
C ILE A 162 -9.79 19.71 6.19
N ARG A 163 -10.76 20.62 6.09
CA ARG A 163 -11.23 21.18 4.82
C ARG A 163 -10.11 21.87 4.01
N THR A 164 -9.21 22.56 4.70
CA THR A 164 -8.06 23.19 4.04
C THR A 164 -7.14 22.17 3.42
N VAL A 165 -6.86 21.08 4.13
CA VAL A 165 -6.03 19.97 3.62
C VAL A 165 -6.74 19.24 2.48
N GLU A 166 -8.01 18.92 2.63
CA GLU A 166 -8.84 18.31 1.59
C GLU A 166 -8.76 19.09 0.27
N LYS A 167 -9.02 20.38 0.34
CA LYS A 167 -9.17 21.22 -0.84
C LYS A 167 -7.84 21.69 -1.42
N ASN A 168 -6.94 22.18 -0.58
CA ASN A 168 -5.75 22.91 -1.03
C ASN A 168 -4.51 22.01 -1.13
N VAL A 169 -4.46 20.90 -0.40
CA VAL A 169 -3.31 20.00 -0.38
C VAL A 169 -3.60 18.72 -1.17
N ILE A 170 -4.71 18.03 -0.87
CA ILE A 170 -5.08 16.80 -1.57
C ILE A 170 -5.74 17.11 -2.92
N GLY A 171 -6.52 18.20 -2.98
CA GLY A 171 -7.13 18.67 -4.24
C GLY A 171 -8.50 18.05 -4.53
N TYR A 172 -9.23 17.61 -3.50
CA TYR A 172 -10.65 17.30 -3.67
C TYR A 172 -11.42 18.54 -4.15
N GLU A 173 -12.49 18.34 -4.90
CA GLU A 173 -13.28 19.36 -5.58
C GLU A 173 -12.59 20.02 -6.80
N LYS A 174 -11.33 19.77 -7.10
CA LYS A 174 -10.74 20.23 -8.36
C LYS A 174 -11.29 19.41 -9.51
N PRO A 175 -11.70 20.08 -10.62
CA PRO A 175 -12.13 19.37 -11.79
C PRO A 175 -10.99 18.51 -12.34
N MET A 176 -11.31 17.28 -12.71
CA MET A 176 -10.35 16.37 -13.35
C MET A 176 -9.88 16.98 -14.68
N PRO A 177 -8.57 17.16 -14.91
CA PRO A 177 -8.08 17.63 -16.18
C PRO A 177 -8.49 16.70 -17.34
N ALA A 178 -8.71 17.25 -18.52
CA ALA A 178 -9.06 16.47 -19.72
C ALA A 178 -8.07 15.31 -20.00
N ARG A 179 -6.80 15.46 -19.58
CA ARG A 179 -5.77 14.42 -19.66
C ARG A 179 -6.07 13.18 -18.81
N MET A 180 -6.81 13.35 -17.72
CA MET A 180 -7.22 12.21 -16.87
C MET A 180 -8.38 11.42 -17.47
N SER A 181 -9.24 12.07 -18.28
CA SER A 181 -10.26 11.32 -19.06
C SER A 181 -9.59 10.37 -20.06
N THR A 182 -8.49 10.79 -20.67
CA THR A 182 -7.67 9.94 -21.56
C THR A 182 -6.95 8.83 -20.77
N MET A 183 -6.42 9.13 -19.60
CA MET A 183 -5.83 8.12 -18.69
C MET A 183 -6.90 7.13 -18.20
N LYS A 184 -8.12 7.60 -17.91
CA LYS A 184 -9.26 6.74 -17.57
C LYS A 184 -9.58 5.79 -18.71
N MET A 185 -9.66 6.27 -19.96
CA MET A 185 -9.89 5.44 -21.15
C MET A 185 -8.78 4.41 -21.36
N LEU A 186 -7.50 4.83 -21.22
CA LEU A 186 -6.35 3.91 -21.29
C LEU A 186 -6.36 2.86 -20.18
N PHE A 187 -6.76 3.25 -18.98
CA PHE A 187 -6.90 2.32 -17.86
C PHE A 187 -8.06 1.33 -18.07
N GLU A 188 -9.20 1.82 -18.56
CA GLU A 188 -10.34 0.98 -18.93
C GLU A 188 -9.97 -0.01 -20.05
N GLU A 189 -9.21 0.44 -21.06
CA GLU A 189 -8.67 -0.42 -22.10
C GLU A 189 -7.71 -1.47 -21.57
N LEU A 190 -6.81 -1.11 -20.65
CA LEU A 190 -5.88 -2.03 -20.00
C LEU A 190 -6.62 -3.07 -19.13
N VAL A 191 -7.62 -2.64 -18.37
CA VAL A 191 -8.47 -3.54 -17.58
C VAL A 191 -9.26 -4.50 -18.49
N GLN A 192 -9.81 -3.99 -19.58
CA GLN A 192 -10.53 -4.82 -20.55
C GLN A 192 -9.60 -5.77 -21.32
N ALA A 193 -8.41 -5.31 -21.69
CA ALA A 193 -7.39 -6.15 -22.32
C ALA A 193 -6.95 -7.27 -21.36
N ARG A 194 -6.72 -6.94 -20.09
CA ARG A 194 -6.36 -7.91 -19.05
C ARG A 194 -7.49 -8.91 -18.77
N LYS A 195 -8.75 -8.45 -18.72
CA LYS A 195 -9.91 -9.35 -18.64
C LYS A 195 -10.00 -10.28 -19.85
N ARG A 196 -9.72 -9.81 -21.06
CA ARG A 196 -9.69 -10.64 -22.28
C ARG A 196 -8.55 -11.68 -22.23
N GLU A 197 -7.39 -11.27 -21.73
CA GLU A 197 -6.23 -12.16 -21.54
C GLU A 197 -6.51 -13.24 -20.49
N PHE A 198 -7.18 -12.90 -19.39
CA PHE A 198 -7.65 -13.84 -18.37
C PHE A 198 -8.71 -14.82 -18.91
N VAL A 199 -9.56 -14.40 -19.83
CA VAL A 199 -10.58 -15.26 -20.45
C VAL A 199 -9.97 -16.23 -21.46
N THR A 200 -8.89 -15.84 -22.13
CA THR A 200 -8.22 -16.67 -23.14
C THR A 200 -7.25 -17.70 -22.55
N ASN A 201 -6.78 -17.52 -21.32
CA ASN A 201 -5.84 -18.42 -20.65
C ASN A 201 -6.50 -19.28 -19.54
N ARG A 202 -7.75 -19.65 -19.68
CA ARG A 202 -8.38 -20.61 -18.76
C ARG A 202 -7.96 -22.02 -19.14
N TYR A 203 -7.33 -22.69 -18.19
CA TYR A 203 -7.00 -24.10 -18.30
C TYR A 203 -8.21 -24.95 -17.91
N GLU A 204 -8.35 -26.09 -18.60
CA GLU A 204 -9.32 -27.13 -18.26
C GLU A 204 -8.58 -28.42 -17.90
N LYS A 205 -9.26 -29.29 -17.13
CA LYS A 205 -8.71 -30.60 -16.82
C LYS A 205 -8.47 -31.39 -18.10
N GLY A 206 -7.24 -31.86 -18.29
CA GLY A 206 -6.80 -32.59 -19.46
C GLY A 206 -5.97 -31.81 -20.44
N ASP A 207 -5.91 -30.47 -20.31
CA ASP A 207 -5.08 -29.63 -21.15
C ASP A 207 -3.62 -30.00 -21.08
N ILE A 208 -2.94 -29.84 -22.20
CA ILE A 208 -1.50 -30.04 -22.31
C ILE A 208 -0.84 -28.68 -22.22
N VAL A 209 0.08 -28.53 -21.28
CA VAL A 209 0.83 -27.31 -21.04
C VAL A 209 2.33 -27.57 -21.22
N GLU A 210 3.07 -26.51 -21.56
CA GLU A 210 4.52 -26.55 -21.65
C GLU A 210 5.12 -25.50 -20.71
N HIS A 211 5.98 -25.93 -19.80
CA HIS A 211 6.65 -25.05 -18.86
C HIS A 211 8.15 -25.02 -19.12
N LYS A 212 8.73 -23.81 -19.14
CA LYS A 212 10.15 -23.60 -19.48
C LYS A 212 11.15 -24.43 -18.66
N VAL A 213 10.78 -24.78 -17.43
CA VAL A 213 11.67 -25.53 -16.51
C VAL A 213 11.23 -26.97 -16.35
N PHE A 214 9.91 -27.26 -16.34
CA PHE A 214 9.36 -28.60 -16.06
C PHE A 214 8.95 -29.35 -17.30
N GLY A 215 9.06 -28.74 -18.49
CA GLY A 215 8.71 -29.39 -19.75
C GLY A 215 7.20 -29.52 -19.96
N ARG A 216 6.81 -30.57 -20.69
CA ARG A 216 5.43 -30.88 -21.05
C ARG A 216 4.69 -31.51 -19.88
N GLY A 217 3.47 -31.05 -19.64
CA GLY A 217 2.64 -31.56 -18.56
C GLY A 217 1.15 -31.58 -18.92
N ARG A 218 0.36 -32.33 -18.15
CA ARG A 218 -1.09 -32.41 -18.29
C ARG A 218 -1.78 -31.87 -17.06
N VAL A 219 -2.77 -30.99 -17.24
CA VAL A 219 -3.60 -30.44 -16.17
C VAL A 219 -4.47 -31.54 -15.56
N LEU A 220 -4.27 -31.82 -14.28
CA LEU A 220 -5.00 -32.83 -13.51
C LEU A 220 -6.26 -32.25 -12.85
N ALA A 221 -6.15 -31.02 -12.32
CA ALA A 221 -7.25 -30.36 -11.65
C ALA A 221 -7.13 -28.84 -11.81
N VAL A 222 -8.28 -28.17 -11.82
CA VAL A 222 -8.40 -26.72 -11.86
C VAL A 222 -9.32 -26.28 -10.72
N LYS A 223 -8.90 -25.30 -9.91
CA LYS A 223 -9.68 -24.71 -8.84
C LYS A 223 -9.77 -23.19 -9.07
N ALA A 224 -10.95 -22.64 -8.90
CA ALA A 224 -11.14 -21.18 -8.94
C ALA A 224 -10.47 -20.53 -7.73
N ALA A 225 -9.74 -19.43 -7.94
CA ALA A 225 -9.08 -18.65 -6.88
C ALA A 225 -9.23 -17.16 -7.21
N ALA A 226 -10.03 -16.44 -6.45
CA ALA A 226 -10.13 -14.97 -6.41
C ALA A 226 -9.87 -14.23 -7.75
N GLY A 227 -10.51 -14.67 -8.85
CA GLY A 227 -10.33 -14.09 -10.20
C GLY A 227 -9.29 -14.79 -11.05
N ASP A 228 -8.62 -15.82 -10.54
CA ASP A 228 -7.61 -16.62 -11.21
C ASP A 228 -7.91 -18.13 -11.07
N GLN A 229 -7.03 -18.97 -11.57
CA GLN A 229 -7.11 -20.44 -11.48
C GLN A 229 -5.84 -21.00 -10.84
N ILE A 230 -6.04 -21.91 -9.89
CA ILE A 230 -4.96 -22.76 -9.40
C ILE A 230 -5.06 -24.07 -10.19
N VAL A 231 -4.00 -24.39 -10.91
CA VAL A 231 -3.92 -25.60 -11.73
C VAL A 231 -2.93 -26.58 -11.13
N GLU A 232 -3.35 -27.82 -11.00
CA GLU A 232 -2.48 -28.94 -10.66
C GLU A 232 -2.04 -29.63 -11.96
N ILE A 233 -0.72 -29.75 -12.17
CA ILE A 233 -0.15 -30.25 -13.42
C ILE A 233 0.77 -31.43 -13.12
N ASN A 234 0.61 -32.51 -13.87
CA ASN A 234 1.56 -33.61 -13.90
C ASN A 234 2.50 -33.42 -15.08
N PHE A 235 3.77 -33.17 -14.80
CA PHE A 235 4.80 -33.03 -15.82
C PHE A 235 5.39 -34.40 -16.19
N GLU A 236 5.58 -34.62 -17.49
CA GLU A 236 6.28 -35.78 -18.01
C GLU A 236 7.76 -35.66 -17.64
N LYS A 237 8.34 -36.75 -17.07
CA LYS A 237 9.76 -36.78 -16.70
C LYS A 237 10.63 -37.02 -17.92
#